data_96f6caa8433ac9a0fb91606596f861a9
#
_entry.id   96f6caa8433ac9a0fb91606596f861a9
#
_cell.length_a   1.000
_cell.length_b   1.000
_cell.length_c   1.000
_cell.angle_alpha   90.00
_cell.angle_beta   90.00
_cell.angle_gamma   90.00
#
_symmetry.space_group_name_H-M   'P 1'
#
loop_
_entity.id
_entity.type
_entity.pdbx_description
1 polymer ?
#
loop_
_entity_poly.entity_id
_entity_poly.type
_entity_poly.pdbx_seq_one_letter_code
_entity_poly.pdbx_strand_id
1 'polypeptide(L)'
;EDIGAIAASPDLRRRCLEGVFDYEPLLPMAAADGYHIVPQEPRMTRRKPLPGGDFLPLRLDWILLKGVRAEKSYMVSTAREDFTFARPGGALARFEGAELSDHNAIWALCSLEK
;
A
#
# COMPACT_ATOMS: atom_id res chain seq x y z
N GLU A 1 -2.11 12.87 -17.27
CA GLU A 1 -3.37 12.90 -16.53
C GLU A 1 -3.32 13.94 -15.42
N ASP A 2 -4.43 14.63 -15.23
CA ASP A 2 -4.53 15.65 -14.20
C ASP A 2 -4.79 15.00 -12.83
N ILE A 3 -3.76 14.92 -12.00
CA ILE A 3 -3.86 14.37 -10.65
C ILE A 3 -4.86 15.14 -9.79
N GLY A 4 -5.00 16.45 -9.99
CA GLY A 4 -5.98 17.26 -9.29
C GLY A 4 -7.41 16.84 -9.62
N ALA A 5 -7.70 16.54 -10.89
CA ALA A 5 -9.01 16.05 -11.30
C ALA A 5 -9.33 14.67 -10.71
N ILE A 6 -8.34 13.79 -10.66
CA ILE A 6 -8.49 12.47 -10.01
C ILE A 6 -8.77 12.64 -8.52
N ALA A 7 -8.01 13.50 -7.84
CA ALA A 7 -8.18 13.74 -6.41
C ALA A 7 -9.54 14.35 -6.07
N ALA A 8 -10.11 15.14 -6.97
CA ALA A 8 -11.41 15.79 -6.81
C ALA A 8 -12.59 14.84 -7.07
N SER A 9 -12.38 13.69 -7.70
CA SER A 9 -13.43 12.73 -8.05
C SER A 9 -13.49 11.60 -7.01
N PRO A 10 -14.60 11.47 -6.25
CA PRO A 10 -14.76 10.36 -5.30
C PRO A 10 -14.68 8.99 -5.98
N ASP A 11 -15.21 8.85 -7.19
CA ASP A 11 -15.17 7.57 -7.92
C ASP A 11 -13.75 7.20 -8.35
N LEU A 12 -13.00 8.15 -8.89
CA LEU A 12 -11.61 7.92 -9.28
C LEU A 12 -10.71 7.64 -8.07
N ARG A 13 -10.93 8.34 -6.95
CA ARG A 13 -10.21 8.05 -5.70
C ARG A 13 -10.46 6.62 -5.22
N ARG A 14 -11.71 6.17 -5.27
CA ARG A 14 -12.08 4.79 -4.90
C ARG A 14 -11.37 3.78 -5.81
N ARG A 15 -11.35 4.01 -7.11
CA ARG A 15 -10.64 3.14 -8.07
C ARG A 15 -9.15 3.09 -7.82
N CYS A 16 -8.53 4.18 -7.42
CA CYS A 16 -7.12 4.21 -7.01
C CYS A 16 -6.84 3.30 -5.81
N LEU A 17 -7.77 3.21 -4.86
CA LEU A 17 -7.64 2.32 -3.71
C LEU A 17 -7.93 0.86 -4.07
N GLU A 18 -8.76 0.60 -5.05
CA GLU A 18 -8.95 -0.75 -5.56
C GLU A 18 -7.70 -1.27 -6.30
N GLY A 19 -6.94 -0.34 -6.89
CA GLY A 19 -5.72 -0.67 -7.61
C GLY A 19 -5.95 -1.47 -8.89
N VAL A 20 -7.18 -1.50 -9.39
CA VAL A 20 -7.54 -2.21 -10.61
C VAL A 20 -7.88 -1.19 -11.68
N PHE A 21 -7.15 -1.22 -12.77
CA PHE A 21 -7.33 -0.32 -13.89
C PHE A 21 -7.55 -1.13 -15.16
N ASP A 22 -8.41 -0.64 -16.04
CA ASP A 22 -8.79 -1.33 -17.28
C ASP A 22 -7.58 -1.57 -18.20
N TYR A 23 -6.57 -0.72 -18.10
CA TYR A 23 -5.36 -0.80 -18.91
C TYR A 23 -4.23 -1.61 -18.24
N GLU A 24 -4.42 -2.06 -16.99
CA GLU A 24 -3.40 -2.79 -16.24
C GLU A 24 -3.79 -4.27 -16.13
N PRO A 25 -3.21 -5.14 -16.97
CA PRO A 25 -3.59 -6.55 -17.00
C PRO A 25 -2.84 -7.41 -15.97
N LEU A 26 -1.93 -6.87 -15.17
CA LEU A 26 -1.03 -7.65 -14.31
C LEU A 26 -1.79 -8.57 -13.36
N LEU A 27 -2.76 -8.04 -12.63
CA LEU A 27 -3.48 -8.84 -11.64
C LEU A 27 -4.33 -9.95 -12.27
N PRO A 28 -5.12 -9.69 -13.33
CA PRO A 28 -5.83 -10.78 -14.04
C PRO A 28 -4.89 -11.83 -14.65
N MET A 29 -3.76 -11.41 -15.20
CA MET A 29 -2.77 -12.32 -15.76
C MET A 29 -2.14 -13.19 -14.68
N ALA A 30 -1.77 -12.62 -13.54
CA ALA A 30 -1.23 -13.36 -12.41
C ALA A 30 -2.25 -14.38 -11.88
N ALA A 31 -3.51 -13.97 -11.73
CA ALA A 31 -4.58 -14.88 -11.30
C ALA A 31 -4.77 -16.02 -12.28
N ALA A 32 -4.75 -15.76 -13.59
CA ALA A 32 -4.86 -16.79 -14.63
C ALA A 32 -3.67 -17.78 -14.59
N ASP A 33 -2.50 -17.33 -14.15
CA ASP A 33 -1.29 -18.15 -13.99
C ASP A 33 -1.19 -18.83 -12.61
N GLY A 34 -2.23 -18.79 -11.82
CA GLY A 34 -2.30 -19.51 -10.55
C GLY A 34 -1.78 -18.76 -9.34
N TYR A 35 -1.48 -17.48 -9.49
CA TYR A 35 -1.16 -16.62 -8.35
C TYR A 35 -2.43 -16.14 -7.65
N HIS A 36 -2.38 -16.02 -6.34
CA HIS A 36 -3.42 -15.30 -5.60
C HIS A 36 -2.85 -14.05 -4.97
N ILE A 37 -3.72 -13.05 -4.90
CA ILE A 37 -3.40 -11.75 -4.34
C ILE A 37 -3.66 -11.82 -2.85
N VAL A 38 -2.67 -11.45 -2.03
CA VAL A 38 -2.83 -11.36 -0.58
C VAL A 38 -3.72 -10.17 -0.26
N PRO A 39 -4.84 -10.36 0.46
CA PRO A 39 -5.68 -9.25 0.90
C PRO A 39 -4.92 -8.33 1.85
N GLN A 40 -5.12 -7.03 1.70
CA GLN A 40 -4.51 -6.01 2.56
C GLN A 40 -5.61 -5.06 3.08
N GLU A 41 -5.64 -4.86 4.38
CA GLU A 41 -6.50 -3.86 5.02
C GLU A 41 -5.67 -3.08 6.06
N PRO A 42 -5.69 -1.75 6.01
CA PRO A 42 -6.31 -0.92 4.98
C PRO A 42 -5.64 -1.07 3.61
N ARG A 43 -6.33 -0.60 2.55
CA ARG A 43 -5.88 -0.82 1.16
C ARG A 43 -4.83 0.18 0.69
N MET A 44 -4.71 1.31 1.34
CA MET A 44 -3.76 2.34 0.93
C MET A 44 -2.33 1.88 1.18
N THR A 45 -1.56 1.73 0.12
CA THR A 45 -0.15 1.38 0.22
C THR A 45 0.77 2.56 -0.11
N ARG A 46 0.24 3.62 -0.69
CA ARG A 46 1.02 4.83 -1.01
C ARG A 46 0.20 6.09 -0.76
N ARG A 47 0.87 7.10 -0.22
CA ARG A 47 0.36 8.47 -0.06
C ARG A 47 1.03 9.36 -1.11
N LYS A 48 0.38 9.57 -2.25
CA LYS A 48 0.93 10.46 -3.28
C LYS A 48 0.72 11.91 -2.86
N PRO A 49 1.78 12.69 -2.64
CA PRO A 49 1.64 14.08 -2.21
C PRO A 49 0.87 14.92 -3.23
N LEU A 50 0.02 15.78 -2.72
CA LEU A 50 -0.71 16.79 -3.49
C LEU A 50 -0.30 18.18 -3.03
N PRO A 51 -0.50 19.22 -3.88
CA PRO A 51 -0.34 20.61 -3.43
C PRO A 51 -1.22 20.90 -2.21
N GLY A 52 -0.71 21.69 -1.26
CA GLY A 52 -1.44 22.07 -0.06
C GLY A 52 -1.31 21.11 1.13
N GLY A 53 -0.42 20.11 1.03
CA GLY A 53 -0.13 19.21 2.16
C GLY A 53 -1.06 18.01 2.27
N ASP A 54 -2.00 17.84 1.36
CA ASP A 54 -2.86 16.66 1.28
C ASP A 54 -2.19 15.55 0.45
N PHE A 55 -2.82 14.39 0.38
CA PHE A 55 -2.33 13.28 -0.44
C PHE A 55 -3.46 12.53 -1.13
N LEU A 56 -3.14 11.90 -2.26
CA LEU A 56 -4.02 10.96 -2.94
C LEU A 56 -3.67 9.54 -2.47
N PRO A 57 -4.62 8.82 -1.83
CA PRO A 57 -4.38 7.44 -1.43
C PRO A 57 -4.40 6.51 -2.65
N LEU A 58 -3.36 5.71 -2.77
CA LEU A 58 -3.19 4.75 -3.87
C LEU A 58 -2.95 3.34 -3.31
N ARG A 59 -3.30 2.34 -4.10
CA ARG A 59 -2.89 0.96 -3.86
C ARG A 59 -1.99 0.51 -5.00
N LEU A 60 -0.68 0.53 -4.77
CA LEU A 60 0.34 0.23 -5.78
C LEU A 60 1.20 -0.98 -5.45
N ASP A 61 1.17 -1.43 -4.20
CA ASP A 61 2.02 -2.50 -3.72
C ASP A 61 1.19 -3.76 -3.47
N TRP A 62 1.65 -4.88 -3.95
CA TRP A 62 0.93 -6.14 -3.97
C TRP A 62 1.83 -7.28 -3.55
N ILE A 63 1.27 -8.28 -2.89
CA ILE A 63 1.92 -9.57 -2.65
C ILE A 63 1.13 -10.62 -3.43
N LEU A 64 1.80 -11.31 -4.34
CA LEU A 64 1.24 -12.36 -5.16
C LEU A 64 1.89 -13.68 -4.79
N LEU A 65 1.10 -14.70 -4.49
CA LEU A 65 1.59 -15.99 -4.02
C LEU A 65 1.17 -17.13 -4.94
N LYS A 66 2.09 -18.06 -5.18
CA LYS A 66 1.84 -19.30 -5.90
C LYS A 66 2.56 -20.46 -5.19
N GLY A 67 1.84 -21.53 -4.86
CA GLY A 67 2.38 -22.64 -4.10
C GLY A 67 2.63 -22.35 -2.62
N VAL A 68 2.22 -21.19 -2.16
CA VAL A 68 2.39 -20.72 -0.79
C VAL A 68 1.06 -20.08 -0.37
N ARG A 69 0.69 -20.27 0.88
CA ARG A 69 -0.55 -19.71 1.44
C ARG A 69 -0.20 -18.62 2.45
N ALA A 70 -0.91 -17.48 2.37
CA ALA A 70 -0.84 -16.46 3.40
C ALA A 70 -1.68 -16.88 4.62
N GLU A 71 -1.06 -17.01 5.76
CA GLU A 71 -1.73 -17.26 7.04
C GLU A 71 -2.24 -15.94 7.66
N LYS A 72 -1.44 -14.89 7.54
CA LYS A 72 -1.76 -13.54 8.00
C LYS A 72 -1.14 -12.54 7.06
N SER A 73 -1.80 -11.39 6.92
CA SER A 73 -1.26 -10.27 6.18
C SER A 73 -1.34 -9.00 7.01
N TYR A 74 -0.36 -8.12 6.82
CA TYR A 74 -0.24 -6.90 7.60
C TYR A 74 0.17 -5.74 6.71
N MET A 75 -0.28 -4.55 7.11
CA MET A 75 0.26 -3.31 6.59
C MET A 75 0.76 -2.47 7.76
N VAL A 76 1.96 -1.93 7.62
CA VAL A 76 2.58 -1.06 8.61
C VAL A 76 2.70 0.33 8.02
N SER A 77 2.08 1.30 8.67
CA SER A 77 2.16 2.69 8.26
C SER A 77 3.58 3.22 8.44
N THR A 78 4.06 3.95 7.43
CA THR A 78 5.32 4.70 7.47
C THR A 78 5.09 6.19 7.60
N ALA A 79 3.84 6.61 7.85
CA ALA A 79 3.48 8.00 8.02
C ALA A 79 4.13 8.59 9.26
N ARG A 80 4.40 9.90 9.20
CA ARG A 80 5.10 10.63 10.25
C ARG A 80 4.50 10.44 11.64
N GLU A 81 3.19 10.54 11.76
CA GLU A 81 2.47 10.45 13.03
C GLU A 81 2.55 9.07 13.67
N ASP A 82 2.84 8.04 12.89
CA ASP A 82 2.89 6.66 13.39
C ASP A 82 4.28 6.28 13.93
N PHE A 83 5.25 7.20 13.86
CA PHE A 83 6.59 7.02 14.43
C PHE A 83 6.82 7.80 15.71
N THR A 84 5.78 8.39 16.29
CA THR A 84 5.88 9.12 17.55
C THR A 84 6.18 8.21 18.74
N PHE A 85 5.99 6.91 18.61
CA PHE A 85 6.35 5.92 19.62
C PHE A 85 7.83 5.50 19.57
N ALA A 86 8.60 6.01 18.63
CA ALA A 86 10.03 5.70 18.53
C ALA A 86 10.72 6.05 19.86
N ARG A 87 11.59 5.14 20.32
CA ARG A 87 12.26 5.29 21.62
C ARG A 87 13.10 6.56 21.63
N PRO A 88 13.02 7.39 22.68
CA PRO A 88 13.90 8.54 22.82
C PRO A 88 15.37 8.09 22.74
N GLY A 89 16.15 8.75 21.88
CA GLY A 89 17.56 8.43 21.70
C GLY A 89 17.85 7.18 20.88
N GLY A 90 16.83 6.46 20.39
CA GLY A 90 17.01 5.32 19.48
C GLY A 90 17.33 5.75 18.04
N ALA A 91 17.69 4.78 17.18
CA ALA A 91 18.00 5.05 15.77
C ALA A 91 16.84 5.72 15.05
N LEU A 92 15.59 5.42 15.42
CA LEU A 92 14.39 6.01 14.83
C LEU A 92 14.12 7.45 15.30
N ALA A 93 14.77 7.90 16.37
CA ALA A 93 14.63 9.29 16.84
C ALA A 93 15.04 10.31 15.77
N ARG A 94 15.93 9.93 14.84
CA ARG A 94 16.34 10.77 13.72
C ARG A 94 15.22 11.01 12.71
N PHE A 95 14.20 10.18 12.72
CA PHE A 95 13.05 10.26 11.81
C PHE A 95 11.84 10.94 12.46
N GLU A 96 11.98 11.36 13.72
CA GLU A 96 10.93 12.07 14.41
C GLU A 96 10.53 13.31 13.62
N GLY A 97 9.26 13.41 13.29
CA GLY A 97 8.77 14.52 12.50
C GLY A 97 8.85 14.33 10.98
N ALA A 98 9.37 13.20 10.48
CA ALA A 98 9.43 12.88 9.05
C ALA A 98 8.77 11.54 8.76
N GLU A 99 8.20 11.36 7.58
CA GLU A 99 7.79 10.03 7.12
C GLU A 99 9.02 9.24 6.64
N LEU A 100 9.02 7.93 6.85
CA LEU A 100 10.10 7.06 6.35
C LEU A 100 9.98 6.83 4.85
N SER A 101 8.75 6.79 4.34
CA SER A 101 8.45 6.57 2.93
C SER A 101 7.05 7.11 2.64
N ASP A 102 6.78 7.43 1.39
CA ASP A 102 5.42 7.68 0.92
C ASP A 102 4.65 6.38 0.64
N HIS A 103 5.33 5.22 0.74
CA HIS A 103 4.71 3.89 0.74
C HIS A 103 4.63 3.33 2.15
N ASN A 104 3.53 2.64 2.44
CA ASN A 104 3.41 1.80 3.62
C ASN A 104 4.08 0.44 3.36
N ALA A 105 4.56 -0.20 4.41
CA ALA A 105 5.12 -1.54 4.30
C ALA A 105 3.99 -2.58 4.33
N ILE A 106 4.04 -3.55 3.41
CA ILE A 106 3.13 -4.69 3.43
C ILE A 106 3.94 -5.98 3.62
N TRP A 107 3.37 -6.92 4.36
CA TRP A 107 3.98 -8.22 4.55
C TRP A 107 2.94 -9.30 4.82
N ALA A 108 3.35 -10.55 4.60
CA ALA A 108 2.52 -11.71 4.85
C ALA A 108 3.31 -12.81 5.56
N LEU A 109 2.69 -13.46 6.51
CA LEU A 109 3.19 -14.68 7.09
C LEU A 109 2.65 -15.84 6.25
N CYS A 110 3.55 -16.65 5.69
CA CYS A 110 3.18 -17.68 4.72
C CYS A 110 3.56 -19.07 5.20
N SER A 111 2.83 -20.06 4.71
CA SER A 111 3.16 -21.47 4.83
C SER A 111 3.16 -22.13 3.45
N LEU A 112 3.93 -23.20 3.31
CA LEU A 112 3.92 -23.98 2.08
C LEU A 112 2.58 -24.68 1.92
N GLU A 113 2.05 -24.69 0.72
CA GLU A 113 0.92 -25.53 0.36
C GLU A 113 1.40 -27.00 0.27
N LYS A 114 0.63 -27.87 0.87
CA LYS A 114 0.89 -29.33 0.81
C LYS A 114 0.14 -29.97 -0.35
#